data_1b6a378dd44fdaef11eb810f79021bd6
#
_entry.id   1b6a378dd44fdaef11eb810f79021bd6
#
_cell.length_a   1.000
_cell.length_b   1.000
_cell.length_c   1.000
_cell.angle_alpha   90.00
_cell.angle_beta   90.00
_cell.angle_gamma   90.00
#
_symmetry.space_group_name_H-M   'P 1'
#
loop_
_entity.id
_entity.type
_entity.pdbx_description
1 polymer ?
#
loop_
_entity_poly.entity_id
_entity_poly.type
_entity_poly.pdbx_seq_one_letter_code
_entity_poly.pdbx_strand_id
1 'polypeptide(L)' 'MKEIKIHSEYITLGQLIKYLGIVNTGGEIKVFLSENSVFVNEMPENRRGKKLYPGDFVQISSEKFKIV' A
#
# COMPACT_ATOMS: atom_id res chain seq x y z
N MET A 1 13.15 3.52 -6.58
CA MET A 1 11.73 3.58 -6.21
C MET A 1 10.90 3.05 -7.36
N LYS A 2 9.98 2.13 -7.07
CA LYS A 2 9.09 1.57 -8.09
C LYS A 2 7.86 2.44 -8.24
N GLU A 3 7.38 2.56 -9.48
CA GLU A 3 6.14 3.26 -9.76
C GLU A 3 5.02 2.26 -9.93
N ILE A 4 3.88 2.56 -9.34
CA ILE A 4 2.67 1.73 -9.45
C ILE A 4 1.63 2.54 -10.21
N LYS A 5 1.41 2.14 -11.46
CA LYS A 5 0.42 2.83 -12.30
C LYS A 5 -0.96 2.29 -12.00
N ILE A 6 -1.89 3.19 -11.69
CA ILE A 6 -3.28 2.81 -11.47
C ILE A 6 -4.13 3.40 -12.60
N HIS A 7 -5.29 2.77 -12.85
CA HIS A 7 -6.21 3.18 -13.91
C HIS A 7 -7.53 3.68 -13.35
N SER A 8 -7.63 3.79 -12.04
CA SER A 8 -8.78 4.33 -11.33
C SER A 8 -8.37 5.60 -10.62
N GLU A 9 -9.33 6.28 -10.02
CA GLU A 9 -9.06 7.52 -9.31
C GLU A 9 -8.10 7.29 -8.13
N TYR A 10 -8.24 6.15 -7.47
CA TYR A 10 -7.38 5.78 -6.35
C TYR A 10 -7.30 4.26 -6.23
N ILE A 11 -6.37 3.79 -5.41
CA ILE A 11 -6.28 2.40 -5.00
C ILE A 11 -6.19 2.41 -3.47
N THR A 12 -6.77 1.42 -2.80
CA THR A 12 -6.62 1.35 -1.35
C THR A 12 -5.30 0.67 -0.98
N LEU A 13 -4.82 0.93 0.23
CA LEU A 13 -3.58 0.32 0.70
C LEU A 13 -3.68 -1.21 0.65
N GLY A 14 -4.81 -1.78 1.08
CA GLY A 14 -5.01 -3.22 1.02
C GLY A 14 -4.94 -3.75 -0.39
N GLN A 15 -5.54 -3.04 -1.35
CA GLN A 15 -5.49 -3.42 -2.75
C GLN A 15 -4.06 -3.39 -3.29
N LEU A 16 -3.27 -2.40 -2.88
CA LEU A 16 -1.88 -2.29 -3.29
C LEU A 16 -1.06 -3.47 -2.77
N ILE A 17 -1.23 -3.80 -1.50
CA ILE A 17 -0.51 -4.93 -0.88
C ILE A 17 -0.83 -6.22 -1.62
N LYS A 18 -2.09 -6.42 -1.97
CA LYS A 18 -2.54 -7.59 -2.71
C LYS A 18 -1.99 -7.60 -4.15
N TYR A 19 -2.02 -6.44 -4.80
CA TYR A 19 -1.48 -6.27 -6.14
C TYR A 19 0.01 -6.62 -6.21
N LEU A 20 0.76 -6.27 -5.17
CA LEU A 20 2.18 -6.56 -5.09
C LEU A 20 2.47 -8.03 -4.80
N GLY A 21 1.45 -8.84 -4.55
CA GLY A 21 1.62 -10.26 -4.28
C GLY A 21 2.14 -10.57 -2.89
N ILE A 22 2.12 -9.59 -1.99
CA ILE A 22 2.60 -9.79 -0.62
C ILE A 22 1.66 -10.72 0.14
N VAL A 23 0.36 -10.58 -0.12
CA VAL A 23 -0.68 -11.43 0.48
C VAL A 23 -1.64 -11.88 -0.60
N ASN A 24 -2.39 -12.96 -0.34
CA ASN A 24 -3.33 -13.54 -1.30
C ASN A 24 -4.79 -13.29 -0.94
N THR A 25 -5.11 -13.02 0.31
CA THR A 25 -6.49 -12.86 0.77
C THR A 25 -6.66 -11.60 1.59
N GLY A 26 -7.92 -11.15 1.71
CA GLY A 26 -8.24 -9.98 2.52
C GLY A 26 -7.90 -10.14 3.99
N GLY A 27 -8.06 -11.35 4.53
CA GLY A 27 -7.71 -11.61 5.93
C GLY A 27 -6.23 -11.46 6.21
N GLU A 28 -5.39 -11.84 5.25
CA GLU A 28 -3.95 -11.70 5.39
C GLU A 28 -3.50 -10.24 5.39
N ILE A 29 -4.25 -9.35 4.77
CA ILE A 29 -3.90 -7.93 4.74
C ILE A 29 -3.87 -7.35 6.16
N LYS A 30 -4.88 -7.69 6.97
CA LYS A 30 -4.97 -7.20 8.34
C LYS A 30 -3.79 -7.68 9.17
N VAL A 31 -3.43 -8.95 9.03
CA VAL A 31 -2.30 -9.54 9.75
C VAL A 31 -1.00 -8.87 9.31
N PHE A 32 -0.83 -8.70 8.00
CA PHE A 32 0.37 -8.06 7.46
C PHE A 32 0.54 -6.65 8.01
N LEU A 33 -0.52 -5.85 8.03
CA LEU A 33 -0.46 -4.47 8.50
C LEU A 33 -0.20 -4.39 10.01
N SER A 34 -0.59 -5.41 10.77
CA SER A 34 -0.31 -5.44 12.20
C SER A 34 1.13 -5.81 12.51
N GLU A 35 1.80 -6.52 11.59
CA GLU A 35 3.14 -7.05 11.81
C GLU A 35 4.25 -6.29 11.08
N ASN A 36 3.90 -5.39 10.17
CA ASN A 36 4.87 -4.70 9.34
C ASN A 36 4.64 -3.20 9.35
N SER A 37 5.73 -2.43 9.23
CA SER A 37 5.64 -0.98 9.17
C SER A 37 5.31 -0.53 7.76
N VAL A 38 4.25 0.27 7.63
CA VAL A 38 3.85 0.86 6.38
C VAL A 38 3.71 2.37 6.60
N PHE A 39 4.23 3.14 5.65
CA PHE A 39 4.15 4.60 5.70
C PHE A 39 3.54 5.11 4.40
N VAL A 40 2.66 6.10 4.52
CA VAL A 40 2.10 6.79 3.37
C VAL A 40 2.50 8.26 3.51
N ASN A 41 3.28 8.76 2.54
CA ASN A 41 3.83 10.11 2.59
C ASN A 41 4.53 10.38 3.92
N GLU A 42 5.32 9.39 4.37
CA GLU A 42 6.13 9.44 5.59
C GLU A 42 5.33 9.39 6.90
N MET A 43 4.02 9.13 6.81
CA MET A 43 3.18 8.98 7.99
C MET A 43 2.84 7.49 8.19
N PRO A 44 2.96 6.98 9.41
CA PRO A 44 2.59 5.58 9.67
C PRO A 44 1.14 5.33 9.29
N GLU A 45 0.89 4.21 8.64
CA GLU A 45 -0.46 3.87 8.20
C GLU A 45 -0.71 2.38 8.43
N ASN A 46 -1.83 2.05 9.07
CA ASN A 46 -2.21 0.66 9.29
C ASN A 46 -3.64 0.34 8.81
N ARG A 47 -4.32 1.29 8.18
CA ARG A 47 -5.68 1.09 7.70
C ARG A 47 -5.63 0.56 6.28
N ARG A 48 -6.18 -0.64 6.05
CA ARG A 48 -6.21 -1.22 4.72
C ARG A 48 -7.09 -0.43 3.75
N GLY A 49 -8.03 0.34 4.27
CA GLY A 49 -8.91 1.17 3.45
C GLY A 49 -8.37 2.54 3.10
N LYS A 50 -7.14 2.85 3.50
CA LYS A 50 -6.53 4.14 3.17
C LYS A 50 -6.45 4.31 1.66
N LYS A 51 -7.04 5.38 1.14
CA LYS A 51 -7.01 5.68 -0.29
C LYS A 51 -5.66 6.27 -0.68
N LEU A 52 -5.10 5.75 -1.75
CA LEU A 52 -3.83 6.19 -2.30
C LEU A 52 -4.08 6.77 -3.68
N TYR A 53 -3.62 7.98 -3.92
CA TYR A 53 -3.84 8.70 -5.17
C TYR A 53 -2.54 8.86 -5.95
N PRO A 54 -2.61 9.11 -7.25
CA PRO A 54 -1.40 9.43 -8.01
C PRO A 54 -0.64 10.58 -7.35
N GLY A 55 0.66 10.39 -7.17
CA GLY A 55 1.51 11.33 -6.45
C GLY A 55 1.83 10.92 -5.03
N ASP A 56 1.08 9.97 -4.48
CA ASP A 56 1.36 9.48 -3.13
C ASP A 56 2.56 8.55 -3.12
N PHE A 57 3.33 8.61 -2.04
CA PHE A 57 4.48 7.73 -1.81
C PHE A 57 4.12 6.74 -0.72
N VAL A 58 4.43 5.46 -0.95
CA VAL A 58 4.14 4.40 0.01
C VAL A 58 5.42 3.64 0.29
N GLN A 59 5.71 3.43 1.57
CA GLN A 59 6.84 2.59 1.98
C GLN A 59 6.29 1.37 2.69
N ILE A 60 6.64 0.20 2.20
CA ILE A 60 6.23 -1.08 2.80
C ILE A 60 7.52 -1.81 3.15
N SER A 61 7.77 -1.97 4.46
CA SER A 61 9.04 -2.49 4.97
C SER A 61 10.19 -1.61 4.44
N SER A 62 11.11 -2.16 3.67
CA SER A 62 12.23 -1.39 3.14
C SER A 62 12.01 -0.91 1.71
N GLU A 63 10.89 -1.25 1.09
CA GLU A 63 10.63 -0.89 -0.30
C GLU A 63 9.74 0.35 -0.39
N LYS A 64 10.07 1.20 -1.37
CA LYS A 64 9.31 2.44 -1.61
C LYS A 64 8.66 2.40 -2.99
N PHE A 65 7.43 2.91 -3.04
CA PHE A 65 6.62 2.96 -4.25
C PHE A 65 6.03 4.35 -4.42
N LYS A 66 5.87 4.75 -5.68
CA LYS A 66 5.13 5.96 -6.01
C LYS A 66 3.90 5.58 -6.82
N ILE A 67 2.74 6.07 -6.42
CA ILE A 67 1.50 5.86 -7.18
C ILE A 67 1.48 6.85 -8.34
N VAL A 68 1.24 6.35 -9.54
CA VAL A 68 1.20 7.19 -10.74
C VAL A 68 0.00 6.90 -11.62
#